data_ed24e8c7e0ff82846edf28dd0ffe8524
#
_entry.id   ed24e8c7e0ff82846edf28dd0ffe8524
#
_cell.length_a   1.000
_cell.length_b   1.000
_cell.length_c   1.000
_cell.angle_alpha   90.00
_cell.angle_beta   90.00
_cell.angle_gamma   90.00
#
_symmetry.space_group_name_H-M   'P 1'
#
loop_
_entity.id
_entity.type
_entity.pdbx_description
1 polymer ?
#
loop_
_entity_poly.entity_id
_entity_poly.type
_entity_poly.pdbx_seq_one_letter_code
_entity_poly.pdbx_strand_id
1 'polypeptide(L)'
;MNMTGMPIQMQRQISSRNGRQNHERNMETDTDISGFDEVRQMTIQTVEQNNILCAVINSDEKVFTDAQSALDVLMTAKYDVGTKNIIIDKKLIVEDFFILSTGLAGEILQKYTNYGGRIAIYGDYSRYTSKPLRDFIYESNKGKSVFFVATKEEAIEMLTK
;
A
#
# COMPACT_ATOMS: atom_id res chain seq x y z
N MET A 1 11.53 -6.73 18.43
CA MET A 1 11.24 -6.47 18.10
C MET A 1 10.80 -5.93 17.70
N ASN A 2 10.71 -5.77 17.93
CA ASN A 2 10.13 -5.29 17.58
C ASN A 2 9.73 -4.67 17.08
N MET A 3 9.91 -4.56 16.89
CA MET A 3 9.61 -3.92 16.31
C MET A 3 8.67 -3.84 15.88
N THR A 4 8.70 -4.58 16.16
CA THR A 4 7.54 -4.67 15.59
C THR A 4 6.63 -3.64 15.96
N GLY A 5 6.61 -3.32 16.16
CA GLY A 5 5.83 -2.42 16.19
C GLY A 5 6.28 -1.17 16.39
N MET A 6 7.12 -1.15 16.36
CA MET A 6 7.52 -0.22 16.25
C MET A 6 7.54 0.53 15.63
N PRO A 7 7.41 0.67 15.56
CA PRO A 7 7.29 1.39 15.01
C PRO A 7 7.45 2.06 14.37
N ILE A 8 7.37 2.23 14.29
CA ILE A 8 7.42 2.70 13.67
C ILE A 8 7.50 3.49 13.43
N GLN A 9 7.77 3.78 13.74
CA GLN A 9 7.76 4.49 13.47
C GLN A 9 7.92 5.03 12.87
N MET A 10 8.11 4.91 12.95
CA MET A 10 8.14 5.19 12.38
C MET A 10 7.71 5.59 11.87
N GLN A 11 7.49 5.66 12.01
CA GLN A 11 7.07 5.95 11.47
C GLN A 11 7.01 6.74 10.94
N ARG A 12 7.32 7.19 10.90
CA ARG A 12 7.36 8.04 10.39
C ARG A 12 7.26 8.51 9.54
N GLN A 13 7.26 8.86 9.34
CA GLN A 13 7.13 9.30 8.67
C GLN A 13 7.35 9.49 7.72
N ILE A 14 7.32 9.40 7.56
CA ILE A 14 7.51 9.51 6.61
C ILE A 14 7.28 10.05 5.80
N SER A 15 7.45 10.37 5.71
CA SER A 15 7.29 10.77 5.12
C SER A 15 7.60 11.45 4.59
N SER A 16 7.74 11.73 4.41
CA SER A 16 8.03 12.16 4.12
C SER A 16 8.41 12.88 3.71
N ARG A 17 8.61 13.19 3.51
CA ARG A 17 8.85 13.76 3.26
C ARG A 17 9.18 14.44 3.22
N ASN A 18 9.28 14.61 3.23
CA ASN A 18 9.55 15.12 3.44
C ASN A 18 10.09 15.70 3.64
N GLY A 19 10.24 15.84 3.57
CA GLY A 19 10.54 16.29 3.97
C GLY A 19 11.04 17.05 4.01
N ARG A 20 11.22 17.29 3.85
CA ARG A 20 11.50 17.96 4.02
C ARG A 20 11.70 18.76 4.34
N GLN A 21 11.64 18.87 4.21
CA GLN A 21 11.70 19.51 4.67
C GLN A 21 11.98 20.24 5.08
N ASN A 22 12.05 20.56 5.09
CA ASN A 22 12.13 21.20 5.58
C ASN A 22 12.40 21.94 5.84
N HIS A 23 12.45 22.31 5.77
CA HIS A 23 12.47 23.02 6.14
C HIS A 23 12.60 23.75 6.41
N GLU A 24 12.54 23.84 6.25
CA GLU A 24 12.42 24.56 6.64
C GLU A 24 12.24 25.25 6.81
N ARG A 25 12.25 25.61 6.80
CA ARG A 25 11.84 26.36 7.00
C ARG A 25 11.34 26.94 7.36
N ASN A 26 11.10 27.19 7.23
CA ASN A 26 10.42 27.69 7.59
C ASN A 26 9.92 28.13 7.81
N MET A 27 9.60 28.37 7.69
CA MET A 27 8.94 28.78 7.91
C MET A 27 8.30 29.16 8.03
N GLU A 28 8.17 29.21 7.78
CA GLU A 28 7.37 29.60 7.86
C GLU A 28 6.59 29.51 7.85
N THR A 29 6.54 29.73 7.59
CA THR A 29 5.63 29.57 7.55
C THR A 29 4.97 29.28 7.70
N ASP A 30 4.81 29.40 7.58
CA ASP A 30 4.04 29.02 7.71
C ASP A 30 3.25 28.72 7.73
N THR A 31 3.14 28.74 7.54
CA THR A 31 2.28 28.51 7.47
C THR A 31 1.56 28.05 7.29
N ASP A 32 1.51 27.98 7.15
CA ASP A 32 0.67 27.62 6.91
C ASP A 32 0.33 26.87 6.56
N ILE A 33 0.47 26.75 6.59
CA ILE A 33 0.17 25.97 6.11
C ILE A 33 0.02 24.98 6.40
N SER A 34 0.29 24.96 6.45
CA SER A 34 0.18 23.96 7.17
C SER A 34 -0.86 22.94 7.32
N GLY A 35 -1.72 22.92 7.83
CA GLY A 35 -2.72 21.96 8.26
C GLY A 35 -3.10 20.90 7.28
N PHE A 36 -3.20 21.22 6.09
CA PHE A 36 -3.69 20.30 5.10
C PHE A 36 -2.76 19.11 4.87
N ASP A 37 -1.53 19.22 5.27
CA ASP A 37 -0.60 18.13 5.03
C ASP A 37 -0.91 16.91 5.87
N GLU A 38 -1.42 17.13 7.04
CA GLU A 38 -1.66 16.02 7.95
C GLU A 38 -2.73 15.07 7.44
N VAL A 39 -3.71 15.58 6.72
CA VAL A 39 -4.82 14.73 6.31
C VAL A 39 -4.40 13.73 5.24
N ARG A 40 -3.22 13.90 4.70
CA ARG A 40 -2.76 13.03 3.64
C ARG A 40 -1.75 12.02 4.12
N GLN A 41 -1.62 11.89 5.41
CA GLN A 41 -0.57 11.02 5.93
C GLN A 41 -0.86 9.57 5.69
N MET A 42 0.13 8.91 5.15
CA MET A 42 0.18 7.48 5.03
C MET A 42 1.22 6.97 6.00
N THR A 43 0.90 5.93 6.74
CA THR A 43 1.87 5.29 7.61
C THR A 43 2.05 3.85 7.20
N ILE A 44 3.20 3.29 7.54
CA ILE A 44 3.50 1.90 7.24
C ILE A 44 3.82 1.21 8.55
N GLN A 45 3.04 0.17 8.86
CA GLN A 45 3.35 -0.72 9.97
C GLN A 45 3.99 -1.97 9.43
N THR A 46 4.90 -2.55 10.20
CA THR A 46 5.54 -3.78 9.76
C THR A 46 4.99 -4.97 10.52
N VAL A 47 4.87 -6.08 9.80
CA VAL A 47 4.47 -7.36 10.38
C VAL A 47 5.45 -8.39 9.84
N GLU A 48 5.97 -9.22 10.73
CA GLU A 48 6.87 -10.29 10.30
C GLU A 48 6.31 -11.62 10.73
N GLN A 49 6.29 -12.58 9.81
CA GLN A 49 5.81 -13.93 10.09
C GLN A 49 6.62 -14.88 9.22
N ASN A 50 7.06 -15.98 9.81
CA ASN A 50 7.89 -16.96 9.10
C ASN A 50 9.16 -16.33 8.52
N ASN A 51 9.70 -15.33 9.22
CA ASN A 51 10.89 -14.58 8.80
C ASN A 51 10.69 -13.76 7.54
N ILE A 52 9.44 -13.48 7.18
CA ILE A 52 9.11 -12.64 6.02
C ILE A 52 8.46 -11.37 6.52
N LEU A 53 9.04 -10.24 6.13
CA LEU A 53 8.57 -8.93 6.54
C LEU A 53 7.54 -8.40 5.55
N CYS A 54 6.45 -7.84 6.06
CA CYS A 54 5.41 -7.24 5.26
C CYS A 54 5.16 -5.81 5.72
N ALA A 55 4.83 -4.94 4.78
CA ALA A 55 4.47 -3.56 5.04
C ALA A 55 2.95 -3.42 4.97
N VAL A 56 2.33 -3.04 6.07
CA VAL A 56 0.89 -2.81 6.13
C VAL A 56 0.65 -1.31 5.99
N ILE A 57 -0.10 -0.94 4.98
CA ILE A 57 -0.32 0.47 4.64
C ILE A 57 -1.55 0.98 5.37
N ASN A 58 -1.42 2.11 6.04
CA ASN A 58 -2.52 2.78 6.73
C ASN A 58 -2.62 4.22 6.25
N SER A 59 -3.83 4.71 6.09
CA SER A 59 -4.06 6.08 5.65
C SER A 59 -5.51 6.46 5.90
N ASP A 60 -5.77 7.77 5.98
CA ASP A 60 -7.12 8.29 6.05
C ASP A 60 -7.71 8.51 4.66
N GLU A 61 -6.90 8.46 3.62
CA GLU A 61 -7.34 8.74 2.27
C GLU A 61 -6.87 7.65 1.32
N LYS A 62 -7.40 7.70 0.10
CA LYS A 62 -6.96 6.78 -0.94
C LYS A 62 -5.46 6.94 -1.16
N VAL A 63 -4.77 5.83 -1.30
CA VAL A 63 -3.33 5.80 -1.49
C VAL A 63 -2.97 5.37 -2.91
N PHE A 64 -3.68 4.38 -3.44
CA PHE A 64 -3.51 3.97 -4.82
C PHE A 64 -4.52 4.74 -5.66
N THR A 65 -4.09 5.86 -6.25
CA THR A 65 -4.95 6.67 -7.10
C THR A 65 -4.57 6.56 -8.56
N ASP A 66 -3.35 6.16 -8.84
CA ASP A 66 -2.87 5.90 -10.20
C ASP A 66 -1.66 4.98 -10.09
N ALA A 67 -1.05 4.67 -11.22
CA ALA A 67 0.07 3.74 -11.23
C ALA A 67 1.28 4.33 -10.50
N GLN A 68 1.49 5.64 -10.60
CA GLN A 68 2.65 6.25 -9.96
C GLN A 68 2.51 6.22 -8.44
N SER A 69 1.34 6.54 -7.90
CA SER A 69 1.15 6.51 -6.45
C SER A 69 1.34 5.10 -5.90
N ALA A 70 0.87 4.11 -6.64
CA ALA A 70 1.05 2.71 -6.22
C ALA A 70 2.52 2.31 -6.23
N LEU A 71 3.26 2.74 -7.22
CA LEU A 71 4.69 2.46 -7.28
C LEU A 71 5.43 3.18 -6.17
N ASP A 72 5.03 4.41 -5.85
CA ASP A 72 5.66 5.16 -4.76
C ASP A 72 5.52 4.43 -3.43
N VAL A 73 4.37 3.79 -3.19
CA VAL A 73 4.19 3.00 -1.97
C VAL A 73 5.19 1.84 -1.93
N LEU A 74 5.35 1.15 -3.04
CA LEU A 74 6.29 0.03 -3.10
C LEU A 74 7.72 0.50 -2.86
N MET A 75 8.10 1.61 -3.47
CA MET A 75 9.45 2.12 -3.30
C MET A 75 9.70 2.61 -1.88
N THR A 76 8.69 3.25 -1.26
CA THR A 76 8.80 3.66 0.12
C THR A 76 9.00 2.46 1.04
N ALA A 77 8.22 1.41 0.83
CA ALA A 77 8.36 0.20 1.65
C ALA A 77 9.73 -0.42 1.46
N LYS A 78 10.21 -0.47 0.23
CA LYS A 78 11.50 -1.07 -0.07
C LYS A 78 12.63 -0.32 0.61
N TYR A 79 12.64 1.01 0.49
CA TYR A 79 13.78 1.80 0.96
C TYR A 79 13.68 2.19 2.43
N ASP A 80 12.49 2.43 2.94
CA ASP A 80 12.33 2.88 4.33
C ASP A 80 12.12 1.73 5.30
N VAL A 81 11.53 0.62 4.83
CA VAL A 81 11.12 -0.48 5.69
C VAL A 81 11.90 -1.76 5.37
N GLY A 82 12.32 -1.91 4.13
CA GLY A 82 13.13 -3.06 3.74
C GLY A 82 12.34 -4.24 3.22
N THR A 83 11.13 -4.02 2.75
CA THR A 83 10.32 -5.11 2.20
C THR A 83 9.59 -4.66 0.95
N LYS A 84 9.33 -5.63 0.06
CA LYS A 84 8.50 -5.41 -1.12
C LYS A 84 7.17 -6.16 -1.02
N ASN A 85 6.81 -6.61 0.17
CA ASN A 85 5.54 -7.29 0.41
C ASN A 85 4.57 -6.28 0.99
N ILE A 86 3.55 -5.91 0.21
CA ILE A 86 2.62 -4.84 0.55
C ILE A 86 1.27 -5.42 0.92
N ILE A 87 0.72 -4.96 2.04
CA ILE A 87 -0.63 -5.31 2.47
C ILE A 87 -1.42 -4.02 2.54
N ILE A 88 -2.54 -3.96 1.83
CA ILE A 88 -3.32 -2.74 1.75
C ILE A 88 -4.81 -3.05 1.77
N ASP A 89 -5.57 -2.19 2.45
CA ASP A 89 -7.02 -2.30 2.50
C ASP A 89 -7.59 -1.83 1.16
N LYS A 90 -8.56 -2.59 0.66
CA LYS A 90 -9.26 -2.26 -0.58
C LYS A 90 -9.78 -0.82 -0.58
N LYS A 91 -10.19 -0.32 0.57
CA LYS A 91 -10.75 1.04 0.66
C LYS A 91 -9.73 2.14 0.40
N LEU A 92 -8.44 1.82 0.42
CA LEU A 92 -7.38 2.79 0.13
C LEU A 92 -7.04 2.84 -1.36
N ILE A 93 -7.77 2.09 -2.17
CA ILE A 93 -7.53 2.00 -3.61
C ILE A 93 -8.73 2.59 -4.33
N VAL A 94 -8.47 3.47 -5.32
CA VAL A 94 -9.57 4.06 -6.08
C VAL A 94 -10.37 2.98 -6.78
N GLU A 95 -11.67 3.23 -6.94
CA GLU A 95 -12.58 2.25 -7.49
C GLU A 95 -12.21 1.86 -8.93
N ASP A 96 -11.58 2.76 -9.66
CA ASP A 96 -11.16 2.48 -11.04
C ASP A 96 -10.29 1.23 -11.14
N PHE A 97 -9.56 0.91 -10.09
CA PHE A 97 -8.75 -0.30 -10.07
C PHE A 97 -9.61 -1.54 -10.30
N PHE A 98 -10.84 -1.52 -9.76
CA PHE A 98 -11.72 -2.68 -9.83
C PHE A 98 -12.64 -2.66 -11.05
N ILE A 99 -12.46 -1.69 -11.92
CA ILE A 99 -13.14 -1.62 -13.22
C ILE A 99 -12.07 -1.96 -14.25
N LEU A 100 -12.03 -3.22 -14.66
CA LEU A 100 -10.90 -3.72 -15.45
C LEU A 100 -10.72 -2.97 -16.77
N SER A 101 -11.81 -2.45 -17.33
CA SER A 101 -11.72 -1.73 -18.60
C SER A 101 -10.92 -0.44 -18.50
N THR A 102 -10.71 0.10 -17.29
CA THR A 102 -9.86 1.28 -17.14
C THR A 102 -8.39 1.01 -17.37
N GLY A 103 -7.99 -0.26 -17.22
CA GLY A 103 -6.59 -0.62 -17.36
C GLY A 103 -5.74 -0.34 -16.13
N LEU A 104 -6.30 0.27 -15.10
CA LEU A 104 -5.51 0.69 -13.95
C LEU A 104 -4.93 -0.48 -13.18
N ALA A 105 -5.73 -1.53 -12.95
CA ALA A 105 -5.23 -2.71 -12.24
C ALA A 105 -4.04 -3.33 -12.97
N GLY A 106 -4.19 -3.50 -14.29
CA GLY A 106 -3.11 -4.07 -15.07
C GLY A 106 -1.85 -3.23 -15.00
N GLU A 107 -2.01 -1.91 -15.07
CA GLU A 107 -0.87 -1.01 -15.04
C GLU A 107 -0.15 -1.06 -13.69
N ILE A 108 -0.90 -1.03 -12.59
CA ILE A 108 -0.32 -1.10 -11.26
C ILE A 108 0.39 -2.43 -11.03
N LEU A 109 -0.28 -3.52 -11.37
CA LEU A 109 0.28 -4.84 -11.10
C LEU A 109 1.47 -5.14 -11.98
N GLN A 110 1.51 -4.58 -13.19
CA GLN A 110 2.67 -4.70 -14.05
C GLN A 110 3.88 -4.01 -13.42
N LYS A 111 3.67 -2.83 -12.85
CA LYS A 111 4.77 -2.13 -12.18
C LYS A 111 5.27 -2.92 -10.98
N TYR A 112 4.36 -3.49 -10.19
CA TYR A 112 4.79 -4.30 -9.06
C TYR A 112 5.60 -5.50 -9.53
N THR A 113 5.15 -6.18 -10.58
CA THR A 113 5.89 -7.30 -11.13
C THR A 113 7.27 -6.87 -11.60
N ASN A 114 7.36 -5.74 -12.29
CA ASN A 114 8.64 -5.27 -12.83
C ASN A 114 9.64 -4.97 -11.73
N TYR A 115 9.18 -4.56 -10.56
CA TYR A 115 10.07 -4.22 -9.45
C TYR A 115 10.14 -5.32 -8.39
N GLY A 116 9.56 -6.48 -8.67
CA GLY A 116 9.64 -7.62 -7.76
C GLY A 116 8.75 -7.48 -6.54
N GLY A 117 7.73 -6.64 -6.62
CA GLY A 117 6.82 -6.46 -5.50
C GLY A 117 5.75 -7.53 -5.43
N ARG A 118 5.26 -7.77 -4.23
CA ARG A 118 4.13 -8.65 -3.99
C ARG A 118 3.09 -7.86 -3.21
N ILE A 119 1.82 -8.13 -3.48
CA ILE A 119 0.77 -7.33 -2.88
C ILE A 119 -0.42 -8.20 -2.51
N ALA A 120 -0.99 -7.95 -1.33
CA ALA A 120 -2.24 -8.57 -0.92
C ALA A 120 -3.21 -7.45 -0.55
N ILE A 121 -4.36 -7.47 -1.19
CA ILE A 121 -5.40 -6.47 -1.01
C ILE A 121 -6.54 -7.14 -0.25
N TYR A 122 -6.87 -6.62 0.93
CA TYR A 122 -7.93 -7.23 1.72
C TYR A 122 -9.16 -6.33 1.75
N GLY A 123 -10.31 -6.96 1.85
CA GLY A 123 -11.58 -6.24 1.89
C GLY A 123 -12.73 -7.11 1.45
N ASP A 124 -13.88 -6.47 1.26
CA ASP A 124 -15.10 -7.15 0.85
C ASP A 124 -15.30 -7.00 -0.65
N TYR A 125 -15.31 -8.12 -1.36
CA TYR A 125 -15.49 -8.12 -2.81
C TYR A 125 -16.87 -8.62 -3.22
N SER A 126 -17.77 -8.83 -2.26
CA SER A 126 -19.05 -9.47 -2.52
C SER A 126 -19.93 -8.65 -3.46
N ARG A 127 -19.77 -7.34 -3.50
CA ARG A 127 -20.60 -6.49 -4.35
C ARG A 127 -20.15 -6.47 -5.81
N TYR A 128 -18.99 -7.04 -6.11
CA TYR A 128 -18.49 -7.06 -7.48
C TYR A 128 -19.07 -8.27 -8.21
N THR A 129 -19.94 -8.00 -9.18
CA THR A 129 -20.62 -9.07 -9.91
C THR A 129 -20.09 -9.27 -11.32
N SER A 130 -19.18 -8.40 -11.78
CA SER A 130 -18.60 -8.52 -13.10
C SER A 130 -17.82 -9.83 -13.22
N LYS A 131 -18.15 -10.63 -14.24
CA LYS A 131 -17.44 -11.88 -14.43
C LYS A 131 -15.96 -11.67 -14.73
N PRO A 132 -15.57 -10.72 -15.60
CA PRO A 132 -14.15 -10.49 -15.84
C PRO A 132 -13.38 -10.17 -14.56
N LEU A 133 -13.94 -9.34 -13.69
CA LEU A 133 -13.25 -9.01 -12.44
C LEU A 133 -13.15 -10.22 -11.52
N ARG A 134 -14.21 -10.99 -11.41
CA ARG A 134 -14.19 -12.17 -10.57
C ARG A 134 -13.19 -13.20 -11.08
N ASP A 135 -13.12 -13.36 -12.39
CA ASP A 135 -12.13 -14.26 -12.99
C ASP A 135 -10.71 -13.75 -12.74
N PHE A 136 -10.51 -12.44 -12.86
CA PHE A 136 -9.22 -11.82 -12.62
C PHE A 136 -8.76 -12.08 -11.17
N ILE A 137 -9.66 -11.88 -10.20
CA ILE A 137 -9.33 -12.12 -8.79
C ILE A 137 -8.99 -13.59 -8.58
N TYR A 138 -9.79 -14.48 -9.13
CA TYR A 138 -9.56 -15.91 -8.98
C TYR A 138 -8.21 -16.33 -9.54
N GLU A 139 -7.88 -15.86 -10.74
CA GLU A 139 -6.62 -16.22 -11.36
C GLU A 139 -5.42 -15.61 -10.61
N SER A 140 -5.58 -14.38 -10.13
CA SER A 140 -4.53 -13.75 -9.36
C SER A 140 -4.19 -14.55 -8.12
N ASN A 141 -5.21 -15.06 -7.43
CA ASN A 141 -5.01 -15.80 -6.19
C ASN A 141 -4.31 -17.14 -6.39
N LYS A 142 -4.28 -17.64 -7.61
CA LYS A 142 -3.53 -18.85 -7.91
C LYS A 142 -2.05 -18.61 -8.06
N GLY A 143 -1.65 -17.37 -8.26
CA GLY A 143 -0.25 -17.02 -8.47
C GLY A 143 0.48 -16.80 -7.16
N LYS A 144 1.59 -16.09 -7.25
CA LYS A 144 2.48 -15.88 -6.11
C LYS A 144 2.70 -14.43 -5.77
N SER A 145 2.14 -13.51 -6.55
CA SER A 145 2.49 -12.10 -6.43
C SER A 145 1.32 -11.20 -6.06
N VAL A 146 0.11 -11.57 -6.38
CA VAL A 146 -1.06 -10.71 -6.18
C VAL A 146 -2.17 -11.53 -5.55
N PHE A 147 -2.67 -11.06 -4.42
CA PHE A 147 -3.70 -11.79 -3.68
C PHE A 147 -4.85 -10.85 -3.30
N PHE A 148 -6.07 -11.33 -3.47
CA PHE A 148 -7.28 -10.61 -3.07
C PHE A 148 -7.94 -11.46 -1.99
N VAL A 149 -7.92 -10.99 -0.76
CA VAL A 149 -8.39 -11.77 0.39
C VAL A 149 -9.37 -10.94 1.21
N ALA A 150 -10.00 -11.57 2.18
CA ALA A 150 -11.05 -10.91 2.94
C ALA A 150 -10.52 -10.11 4.12
N THR A 151 -9.43 -10.56 4.75
CA THR A 151 -8.95 -9.95 5.98
C THR A 151 -7.45 -9.67 5.91
N LYS A 152 -7.01 -8.76 6.77
CA LYS A 152 -5.59 -8.47 6.89
C LYS A 152 -4.82 -9.72 7.30
N GLU A 153 -5.38 -10.53 8.18
CA GLU A 153 -4.73 -11.76 8.64
C GLU A 153 -4.50 -12.71 7.48
N GLU A 154 -5.48 -12.85 6.60
CA GLU A 154 -5.30 -13.68 5.41
C GLU A 154 -4.23 -13.10 4.48
N ALA A 155 -4.16 -11.77 4.39
CA ALA A 155 -3.13 -11.15 3.58
C ALA A 155 -1.74 -11.48 4.10
N ILE A 156 -1.56 -11.40 5.42
CA ILE A 156 -0.28 -11.75 6.03
C ILE A 156 0.05 -13.20 5.72
N GLU A 157 -0.94 -14.08 5.86
CA GLU A 157 -0.73 -15.50 5.64
C GLU A 157 -0.28 -15.77 4.20
N MET A 158 -0.95 -15.14 3.23
CA MET A 158 -0.62 -15.38 1.82
C MET A 158 0.78 -14.90 1.46
N LEU A 159 1.23 -13.82 2.08
CA LEU A 159 2.55 -13.26 1.75
C LEU A 159 3.69 -13.90 2.53
N THR A 160 3.38 -14.66 3.57
CA THR A 160 4.42 -15.20 4.44
C THR A 160 4.52 -16.73 4.44
N LYS A 161 3.73 -17.39 3.63
CA LYS A 161 3.81 -18.85 3.58
C LYS A 161 4.87 -19.36 2.61
#